data_fe30368989e933da9cded6e648d7ceeb
#
_entry.id   fe30368989e933da9cded6e648d7ceeb
#
_cell.length_a   1.000
_cell.length_b   1.000
_cell.length_c   1.000
_cell.angle_alpha   90.00
_cell.angle_beta   90.00
_cell.angle_gamma   90.00
#
_symmetry.space_group_name_H-M   'P 1'
#
loop_
_entity.id
_entity.type
_entity.pdbx_description
1 polymer ?
#
loop_
_entity_poly.entity_id
_entity_poly.type
_entity_poly.pdbx_seq_one_letter_code
_entity_poly.pdbx_strand_id
1 'polypeptide(L)'
;MQNNRKYERYELSLETRVTWPGQAEQIGVTKDFSDGGAFLLVMFKPEPPPDTVMDLQLTSPVMGKPAPVLKGRVVRTAADGIAFEFVPPPED
;
A
#
# COMPACT_ATOMS: atom_id res chain seq x y z
N MET A 1 25.18 11.08 2.21
CA MET A 1 24.90 10.12 1.13
C MET A 1 23.83 10.66 0.19
N GLN A 2 24.07 10.55 -1.08
CA GLN A 2 23.13 11.00 -2.08
C GLN A 2 21.99 10.01 -2.25
N ASN A 3 20.78 10.50 -2.34
CA ASN A 3 19.63 9.67 -2.64
C ASN A 3 19.17 10.01 -4.06
N ASN A 4 19.32 9.06 -4.97
CA ASN A 4 18.97 9.25 -6.37
C ASN A 4 17.53 8.85 -6.70
N ARG A 5 16.76 8.51 -5.68
CA ARG A 5 15.37 8.13 -5.90
C ARG A 5 14.51 9.37 -6.13
N LYS A 6 13.49 9.19 -6.95
CA LYS A 6 12.54 10.26 -7.22
C LYS A 6 11.76 10.64 -5.96
N TYR A 7 11.45 9.66 -5.12
CA TYR A 7 10.73 9.87 -3.88
C TYR A 7 11.58 9.43 -2.71
N GLU A 8 11.47 10.16 -1.61
CA GLU A 8 12.08 9.77 -0.37
C GLU A 8 11.40 8.51 0.16
N ARG A 9 12.19 7.59 0.68
CA ARG A 9 11.68 6.32 1.19
C ARG A 9 11.82 6.28 2.70
N TYR A 10 10.80 5.76 3.35
CA TYR A 10 10.75 5.65 4.80
C TYR A 10 10.69 4.18 5.19
N GLU A 11 11.53 3.78 6.14
CA GLU A 11 11.58 2.41 6.61
C GLU A 11 10.78 2.27 7.91
N LEU A 12 9.52 2.67 7.84
CA LEU A 12 8.61 2.57 8.98
C LEU A 12 7.69 1.37 8.78
N SER A 13 7.48 0.61 9.86
CA SER A 13 6.57 -0.51 9.84
C SER A 13 5.19 -0.03 10.29
N LEU A 14 4.31 0.21 9.34
CA LEU A 14 2.97 0.71 9.60
C LEU A 14 1.95 -0.37 9.27
N GLU A 15 1.12 -0.70 10.24
CA GLU A 15 0.06 -1.67 10.02
C GLU A 15 -1.00 -1.09 9.11
N THR A 16 -1.37 -1.83 8.09
CA THR A 16 -2.22 -1.36 7.01
C THR A 16 -3.30 -2.38 6.70
N ARG A 17 -4.54 -1.92 6.66
CA ARG A 17 -5.66 -2.74 6.22
C ARG A 17 -5.70 -2.70 4.70
N VAL A 18 -5.74 -3.89 4.08
CA VAL A 18 -5.73 -4.03 2.63
C VAL A 18 -7.03 -4.69 2.22
N THR A 19 -7.80 -4.01 1.40
CA THR A 19 -9.10 -4.51 0.94
C THR A 19 -9.07 -4.68 -0.58
N TRP A 20 -9.18 -5.93 -1.01
CA TRP A 20 -9.32 -6.28 -2.42
C TRP A 20 -10.77 -6.72 -2.62
N PRO A 21 -11.57 -5.98 -3.40
CA PRO A 21 -12.99 -6.32 -3.57
C PRO A 21 -13.18 -7.78 -3.98
N GLY A 22 -14.09 -8.45 -3.29
CA GLY A 22 -14.37 -9.86 -3.54
C GLY A 22 -13.51 -10.83 -2.76
N GLN A 23 -12.53 -10.33 -2.00
CA GLN A 23 -11.64 -11.16 -1.19
C GLN A 23 -11.74 -10.75 0.27
N ALA A 24 -11.32 -11.65 1.15
CA ALA A 24 -11.26 -11.34 2.57
C ALA A 24 -10.21 -10.25 2.81
N GLU A 25 -10.56 -9.29 3.67
CA GLU A 25 -9.65 -8.22 4.06
C GLU A 25 -8.42 -8.80 4.73
N GLN A 26 -7.26 -8.21 4.46
CA GLN A 26 -6.00 -8.62 5.05
C GLN A 26 -5.37 -7.46 5.79
N ILE A 27 -4.58 -7.77 6.79
CA ILE A 27 -3.77 -6.77 7.49
C ILE A 27 -2.32 -7.05 7.11
N GLY A 28 -1.67 -6.05 6.57
CA GLY A 28 -0.25 -6.12 6.24
C GLY A 28 0.52 -5.06 6.97
N VAL A 29 1.84 -5.09 6.79
CA VAL A 29 2.73 -4.10 7.40
C VAL A 29 3.61 -3.54 6.30
N THR A 30 3.82 -2.23 6.29
CA THR A 30 4.70 -1.63 5.29
C THR A 30 6.13 -2.05 5.54
N LYS A 31 6.84 -2.42 4.49
CA LYS A 31 8.27 -2.62 4.53
C LYS A 31 8.98 -1.31 4.22
N ASP A 32 8.47 -0.59 3.23
CA ASP A 32 8.88 0.77 2.96
C ASP A 32 7.72 1.49 2.29
N PHE A 33 7.77 2.81 2.29
CA PHE A 33 6.79 3.60 1.57
C PHE A 33 7.37 4.97 1.23
N SER A 34 6.72 5.62 0.27
CA SER A 34 7.07 6.95 -0.18
C SER A 34 5.78 7.64 -0.64
N ASP A 35 5.92 8.86 -1.16
CA ASP A 35 4.76 9.55 -1.72
C ASP A 35 4.19 8.84 -2.96
N GLY A 36 4.99 8.02 -3.63
CA GLY A 36 4.56 7.33 -4.85
C GLY A 36 3.98 5.95 -4.65
N GLY A 37 4.23 5.31 -3.52
CA GLY A 37 3.75 3.96 -3.29
C GLY A 37 4.32 3.31 -2.06
N ALA A 38 4.05 2.01 -1.92
CA ALA A 38 4.48 1.27 -0.76
C ALA A 38 4.70 -0.20 -1.12
N PHE A 39 5.58 -0.86 -0.39
CA PHE A 39 5.68 -2.31 -0.40
C PHE A 39 5.09 -2.83 0.90
N LEU A 40 4.07 -3.67 0.78
CA LEU A 40 3.36 -4.21 1.94
C LEU A 40 3.65 -5.68 2.09
N LEU A 41 3.95 -6.09 3.33
CA LEU A 41 4.10 -7.50 3.67
C LEU A 41 2.70 -8.07 3.89
N VAL A 42 2.08 -8.50 2.82
CA VAL A 42 0.71 -9.03 2.79
C VAL A 42 0.62 -10.02 1.64
N MET A 43 -0.23 -11.02 1.79
CA MET A 43 -0.41 -12.03 0.76
C MET A 43 -1.88 -12.31 0.53
N PHE A 44 -2.22 -12.51 -0.72
CA PHE A 44 -3.54 -12.98 -1.13
C PHE A 44 -3.38 -14.24 -1.97
N LYS A 45 -4.32 -15.15 -1.85
CA LYS A 45 -4.37 -16.36 -2.70
C LYS A 45 -5.75 -16.43 -3.34
N PRO A 46 -5.82 -16.35 -4.67
CA PRO A 46 -4.70 -16.24 -5.61
C PRO A 46 -4.04 -14.87 -5.55
N GLU A 47 -2.83 -14.78 -6.09
CA GLU A 47 -2.13 -13.50 -6.16
C GLU A 47 -2.90 -12.53 -7.04
N PRO A 48 -2.96 -11.25 -6.64
CA PRO A 48 -3.60 -10.27 -7.50
C PRO A 48 -2.77 -10.01 -8.74
N PRO A 49 -3.42 -9.93 -9.91
CA PRO A 49 -2.68 -9.56 -11.12
C PRO A 49 -2.21 -8.11 -11.05
N PRO A 50 -1.18 -7.75 -11.83
CA PRO A 50 -0.77 -6.36 -11.95
C PRO A 50 -1.95 -5.47 -12.34
N ASP A 51 -1.92 -4.22 -11.90
CA ASP A 51 -2.94 -3.21 -12.14
C ASP A 51 -4.24 -3.41 -11.35
N THR A 52 -4.31 -4.43 -10.49
CA THR A 52 -5.44 -4.56 -9.56
C THR A 52 -5.41 -3.38 -8.60
N VAL A 53 -6.55 -2.73 -8.40
CA VAL A 53 -6.67 -1.59 -7.48
C VAL A 53 -7.31 -2.06 -6.19
N MET A 54 -6.65 -1.72 -5.07
CA MET A 54 -7.11 -2.10 -3.74
C MET A 54 -7.19 -0.87 -2.85
N ASP A 55 -7.95 -0.98 -1.78
CA ASP A 55 -8.01 0.07 -0.76
C ASP A 55 -6.97 -0.21 0.31
N LEU A 56 -6.21 0.80 0.66
CA LEU A 56 -5.16 0.72 1.67
C LEU A 56 -5.45 1.77 2.73
N GLN A 57 -5.51 1.35 4.00
CA GLN A 57 -5.78 2.27 5.10
C GLN A 57 -4.93 1.90 6.29
N LEU A 58 -4.21 2.86 6.83
CA LEU A 58 -3.50 2.64 8.08
C LEU A 58 -4.51 2.31 9.18
N THR A 59 -4.17 1.37 10.04
CA THR A 59 -5.07 0.97 11.13
C THR A 59 -5.02 1.94 12.30
N SER A 60 -3.93 2.71 12.42
CA SER A 60 -3.79 3.70 13.48
C SER A 60 -4.38 5.03 13.04
N PRO A 61 -5.06 5.74 13.94
CA PRO A 61 -5.57 7.08 13.60
C PRO A 61 -4.46 8.05 13.24
N VAL A 62 -4.80 9.02 12.42
CA VAL A 62 -3.91 10.12 12.07
C VAL A 62 -4.55 11.39 12.64
N MET A 63 -3.82 12.05 13.53
CA MET A 63 -4.29 13.28 14.17
C MET A 63 -5.66 13.10 14.84
N GLY A 64 -5.86 11.94 15.50
CA GLY A 64 -7.10 11.68 16.22
C GLY A 64 -8.28 11.25 15.37
N LYS A 65 -8.09 11.07 14.08
CA LYS A 65 -9.15 10.66 13.16
C LYS A 65 -8.73 9.41 12.41
N PRO A 66 -9.68 8.60 11.92
CA PRO A 66 -9.32 7.46 11.10
C PRO A 66 -8.45 7.91 9.92
N ALA A 67 -7.45 7.11 9.59
CA ALA A 67 -6.58 7.40 8.48
C ALA A 67 -7.40 7.40 7.17
N PRO A 68 -7.03 8.23 6.20
CA PRO A 68 -7.73 8.21 4.91
C PRO A 68 -7.49 6.90 4.17
N VAL A 69 -8.47 6.49 3.38
CA VAL A 69 -8.33 5.33 2.51
C VAL A 69 -7.62 5.78 1.24
N LEU A 70 -6.54 5.08 0.91
CA LEU A 70 -5.78 5.35 -0.31
C LEU A 70 -6.03 4.23 -1.29
N LYS A 71 -6.05 4.56 -2.58
CA LYS A 71 -6.12 3.54 -3.62
C LYS A 71 -4.69 3.16 -4.01
N GLY A 72 -4.42 1.86 -4.01
CA GLY A 72 -3.14 1.34 -4.45
C GLY A 72 -3.32 0.42 -5.63
N ARG A 73 -2.50 0.60 -6.66
CA ARG A 73 -2.50 -0.29 -7.81
C ARG A 73 -1.33 -1.25 -7.69
N VAL A 74 -1.60 -2.54 -7.87
CA VAL A 74 -0.57 -3.56 -7.79
C VAL A 74 0.41 -3.37 -8.95
N VAL A 75 1.69 -3.18 -8.60
CA VAL A 75 2.75 -3.11 -9.60
C VAL A 75 3.32 -4.50 -9.84
N ARG A 76 3.59 -5.22 -8.75
CA ARG A 76 4.08 -6.59 -8.81
C ARG A 76 3.88 -7.26 -7.47
N THR A 77 3.91 -8.57 -7.49
CA THR A 77 3.91 -9.37 -6.27
C THR A 77 5.28 -10.00 -6.11
N ALA A 78 5.65 -10.26 -4.87
CA ALA A 78 6.88 -10.92 -4.51
C ALA A 78 6.57 -12.03 -3.51
N ALA A 79 7.58 -12.82 -3.14
CA ALA A 79 7.37 -13.94 -2.24
C ALA A 79 6.83 -13.50 -0.88
N ASP A 80 7.18 -12.30 -0.44
CA ASP A 80 6.82 -11.83 0.90
C ASP A 80 5.85 -10.66 0.89
N GLY A 81 5.41 -10.17 -0.26
CA GLY A 81 4.51 -9.04 -0.25
C GLY A 81 4.15 -8.52 -1.62
N ILE A 82 3.58 -7.32 -1.62
CA ILE A 82 3.04 -6.69 -2.82
C ILE A 82 3.54 -5.26 -2.90
N ALA A 83 4.02 -4.88 -4.08
CA ALA A 83 4.40 -3.50 -4.36
C ALA A 83 3.21 -2.77 -4.95
N PHE A 84 2.85 -1.65 -4.36
CA PHE A 84 1.73 -0.81 -4.79
C PHE A 84 2.23 0.55 -5.24
N GLU A 85 1.58 1.09 -6.27
CA GLU A 85 1.71 2.48 -6.66
C GLU A 85 0.43 3.18 -6.22
N PHE A 86 0.55 4.34 -5.56
CA PHE A 86 -0.64 5.06 -5.16
C PHE A 86 -1.32 5.69 -6.36
N VAL A 87 -2.63 5.50 -6.42
CA VAL A 87 -3.44 6.06 -7.50
C VAL A 87 -3.99 7.39 -7.00
N PRO A 88 -3.67 8.50 -7.68
CA PRO A 88 -4.19 9.77 -7.22
C PRO A 88 -5.71 9.83 -7.33
N PRO A 89 -6.38 10.60 -6.46
CA PRO A 89 -7.82 10.74 -6.58
C PRO A 89 -8.19 11.41 -7.90
N PRO A 90 -9.38 11.09 -8.43
CA PRO A 90 -9.81 11.72 -9.67
C PRO A 90 -9.95 13.22 -9.50
N GLU A 91 -9.62 13.96 -10.54
CA GLU A 91 -9.81 15.40 -10.55
C GLU A 91 -11.21 15.72 -11.03
N ASP A 92 -11.83 16.68 -10.36
CA ASP A 92 -13.17 17.13 -10.73
C ASP A 92 -13.10 18.34 -11.64
#